data_d67ea75721609b744e313751ca7dc458
#
_entry.id   d67ea75721609b744e313751ca7dc458
#
_cell.length_a   1.000
_cell.length_b   1.000
_cell.length_c   1.000
_cell.angle_alpha   90.00
_cell.angle_beta   90.00
_cell.angle_gamma   90.00
#
_symmetry.space_group_name_H-M   'P 1'
#
loop_
_entity.id
_entity.type
_entity.pdbx_description
1 polymer ?
#
loop_
_entity_poly.entity_id
_entity_poly.type
_entity_poly.pdbx_seq_one_letter_code
_entity_poly.pdbx_strand_id
1 'polypeptide(L)'
;RQRARIEASFRKFANNDNWIVSANSAFSASNLKRIYGIEGGVLHPSVDLSEFPRQPSSGESSSFESTGVSVLGPYVATIGRISRFKGTYETVHHLSGSNLNLVVIGGGSTEEIEQLQAYGKRNGVVVMTLSGLSSEAMRSVMRNSVAVVGLAHGEAFGLTPIEAMALGTPPIFVNEGGYRETVVDGTNGRLIQRGDFASWKAALEQAQEQETRANWAAAGLARIEELGLTPERHAQRLVDKLRPLL
;
A
#
# COMPACT_ATOMS: atom_id res chain seq x y z
N ARG A 1 -22.79 19.10 14.82
CA ARG A 1 -22.78 20.54 14.44
C ARG A 1 -21.49 20.93 13.71
N GLN A 2 -20.30 20.59 14.20
CA GLN A 2 -19.01 20.92 13.55
C GLN A 2 -18.87 20.27 12.16
N ARG A 3 -19.22 18.99 12.01
CA ARG A 3 -19.19 18.27 10.73
C ARG A 3 -20.07 18.96 9.69
N ALA A 4 -21.31 19.30 10.02
CA ALA A 4 -22.22 19.97 9.10
C ALA A 4 -21.72 21.34 8.64
N ARG A 5 -21.00 22.09 9.51
CA ARG A 5 -20.36 23.37 9.14
C ARG A 5 -19.21 23.17 8.15
N ILE A 6 -18.37 22.15 8.39
CA ILE A 6 -17.26 21.78 7.49
C ILE A 6 -17.81 21.37 6.13
N GLU A 7 -18.83 20.52 6.10
CA GLU A 7 -19.49 20.08 4.87
C GLU A 7 -20.08 21.27 4.10
N ALA A 8 -20.77 22.18 4.76
CA ALA A 8 -21.36 23.37 4.13
C ALA A 8 -20.29 24.32 3.56
N SER A 9 -19.20 24.54 4.31
CA SER A 9 -18.08 25.34 3.83
C SER A 9 -17.41 24.70 2.62
N PHE A 10 -17.18 23.40 2.65
CA PHE A 10 -16.55 22.68 1.55
C PHE A 10 -17.42 22.72 0.27
N ARG A 11 -18.74 22.52 0.39
CA ARG A 11 -19.67 22.67 -0.73
C ARG A 11 -19.67 24.07 -1.33
N LYS A 12 -19.58 25.11 -0.50
CA LYS A 12 -19.49 26.50 -0.96
C LYS A 12 -18.24 26.74 -1.81
N PHE A 13 -17.09 26.18 -1.41
CA PHE A 13 -15.86 26.26 -2.21
C PHE A 13 -16.00 25.46 -3.50
N ALA A 14 -16.46 24.21 -3.43
CA ALA A 14 -16.52 23.31 -4.57
C ALA A 14 -17.50 23.75 -5.67
N ASN A 15 -18.51 24.57 -5.34
CA ASN A 15 -19.48 25.14 -6.29
C ASN A 15 -19.06 26.50 -6.83
N ASN A 16 -17.82 26.91 -6.66
CA ASN A 16 -17.30 28.16 -7.22
C ASN A 16 -16.52 27.86 -8.50
N ASP A 17 -16.85 28.54 -9.59
CA ASP A 17 -16.29 28.35 -10.93
C ASP A 17 -14.76 28.55 -11.01
N ASN A 18 -14.18 29.19 -9.99
CA ASN A 18 -12.73 29.37 -9.88
C ASN A 18 -12.00 28.20 -9.19
N TRP A 19 -12.69 27.08 -8.95
CA TRP A 19 -12.13 25.93 -8.25
C TRP A 19 -12.35 24.64 -9.02
N ILE A 20 -11.33 23.81 -9.07
CA ILE A 20 -11.42 22.44 -9.57
C ILE A 20 -11.19 21.49 -8.40
N VAL A 21 -12.17 20.64 -8.13
CA VAL A 21 -12.07 19.61 -7.10
C VAL A 21 -11.58 18.32 -7.74
N SER A 22 -10.52 17.78 -7.23
CA SER A 22 -9.97 16.48 -7.66
C SER A 22 -9.69 15.59 -6.45
N ALA A 23 -10.00 14.30 -6.60
CA ALA A 23 -9.64 13.26 -5.66
C ALA A 23 -8.41 12.49 -6.17
N ASN A 24 -7.67 11.86 -5.27
CA ASN A 24 -6.48 11.07 -5.62
C ASN A 24 -6.79 9.68 -6.20
N SER A 25 -8.07 9.30 -6.26
CA SER A 25 -8.54 8.01 -6.76
C SER A 25 -10.02 8.07 -7.12
N ALA A 26 -10.51 7.13 -7.92
CA ALA A 26 -11.93 6.96 -8.19
C ALA A 26 -12.71 6.59 -6.90
N PHE A 27 -12.11 5.80 -6.02
CA PHE A 27 -12.67 5.51 -4.70
C PHE A 27 -12.86 6.79 -3.87
N SER A 28 -11.85 7.65 -3.80
CA SER A 28 -11.95 8.93 -3.10
C SER A 28 -12.94 9.89 -3.76
N ALA A 29 -13.01 9.91 -5.10
CA ALA A 29 -13.99 10.70 -5.86
C ALA A 29 -15.43 10.23 -5.56
N SER A 30 -15.65 8.92 -5.53
CA SER A 30 -16.95 8.35 -5.18
C SER A 30 -17.39 8.70 -3.75
N ASN A 31 -16.44 8.69 -2.79
CA ASN A 31 -16.70 9.13 -1.43
C ASN A 31 -16.98 10.63 -1.33
N LEU A 32 -16.28 11.45 -2.11
CA LEU A 32 -16.52 12.89 -2.23
C LEU A 32 -17.96 13.15 -2.68
N LYS A 33 -18.41 12.48 -3.74
CA LYS A 33 -19.79 12.54 -4.23
C LYS A 33 -20.80 12.06 -3.16
N ARG A 34 -20.56 10.89 -2.58
CA ARG A 34 -21.48 10.27 -1.60
C ARG A 34 -21.62 11.09 -0.32
N ILE A 35 -20.54 11.66 0.20
CA ILE A 35 -20.51 12.34 1.51
C ILE A 35 -20.88 13.81 1.36
N TYR A 36 -20.35 14.48 0.32
CA TYR A 36 -20.45 15.92 0.16
C TYR A 36 -21.38 16.34 -0.98
N GLY A 37 -21.80 15.41 -1.86
CA GLY A 37 -22.59 15.72 -3.05
C GLY A 37 -21.79 16.48 -4.12
N ILE A 38 -20.46 16.38 -4.10
CA ILE A 38 -19.56 17.12 -4.98
C ILE A 38 -19.01 16.15 -6.04
N GLU A 39 -19.18 16.51 -7.30
CA GLU A 39 -18.51 15.82 -8.41
C GLU A 39 -17.06 16.30 -8.47
N GLY A 40 -16.13 15.37 -8.32
CA GLY A 40 -14.70 15.63 -8.43
C GLY A 40 -14.06 14.79 -9.51
N GLY A 41 -13.11 15.36 -10.24
CA GLY A 41 -12.28 14.58 -11.14
C GLY A 41 -11.28 13.70 -10.38
N VAL A 42 -10.63 12.78 -11.08
CA VAL A 42 -9.52 12.00 -10.50
C VAL A 42 -8.20 12.59 -10.97
N LEU A 43 -7.27 12.77 -10.03
CA LEU A 43 -5.87 13.07 -10.28
C LEU A 43 -5.04 12.15 -9.38
N HIS A 44 -4.59 11.03 -9.95
CA HIS A 44 -3.77 10.07 -9.22
C HIS A 44 -2.49 10.73 -8.72
N PRO A 45 -1.95 10.33 -7.55
CA PRO A 45 -0.68 10.81 -7.06
C PRO A 45 0.46 10.37 -7.98
N SER A 46 1.57 11.08 -7.95
CA SER A 46 2.79 10.65 -8.63
C SER A 46 3.66 9.77 -7.72
N VAL A 47 4.45 8.91 -8.34
CA VAL A 47 5.49 8.12 -7.69
C VAL A 47 6.78 8.35 -8.45
N ASP A 48 7.82 8.75 -7.76
CA ASP A 48 9.16 8.78 -8.33
C ASP A 48 9.73 7.35 -8.35
N LEU A 49 9.66 6.70 -9.49
CA LEU A 49 10.13 5.33 -9.65
C LEU A 49 11.65 5.19 -9.51
N SER A 50 12.41 6.29 -9.62
CA SER A 50 13.86 6.27 -9.37
C SER A 50 14.17 5.98 -7.90
N GLU A 51 13.25 6.29 -6.99
CA GLU A 51 13.33 5.92 -5.57
C GLU A 51 13.13 4.40 -5.34
N PHE A 52 12.59 3.67 -6.32
CA PHE A 52 12.29 2.23 -6.22
C PHE A 52 12.95 1.45 -7.35
N PRO A 53 14.29 1.46 -7.46
CA PRO A 53 14.99 0.80 -8.57
C PRO A 53 14.73 -0.71 -8.56
N ARG A 54 14.52 -1.29 -9.76
CA ARG A 54 14.30 -2.73 -9.93
C ARG A 54 15.47 -3.57 -9.43
N GLN A 55 16.68 -3.10 -9.69
CA GLN A 55 17.89 -3.75 -9.20
C GLN A 55 18.32 -3.14 -7.89
N PRO A 56 18.75 -3.96 -6.92
CA PRO A 56 19.25 -3.43 -5.65
C PRO A 56 20.50 -2.58 -5.87
N SER A 57 20.63 -1.49 -5.11
CA SER A 57 21.87 -0.72 -5.04
C SER A 57 22.95 -1.49 -4.29
N SER A 58 24.20 -1.10 -4.45
CA SER A 58 25.33 -1.73 -3.75
C SER A 58 25.25 -1.65 -2.22
N GLY A 59 24.50 -0.68 -1.70
CA GLY A 59 24.30 -0.49 -0.25
C GLY A 59 23.12 -1.29 0.33
N GLU A 60 22.20 -1.79 -0.51
CA GLU A 60 20.97 -2.45 0.00
C GLU A 60 21.27 -3.70 0.83
N SER A 61 22.29 -4.50 0.49
CA SER A 61 22.62 -5.70 1.26
C SER A 61 23.08 -5.37 2.68
N SER A 62 23.99 -4.40 2.84
CA SER A 62 24.45 -3.96 4.17
C SER A 62 23.33 -3.25 4.95
N SER A 63 22.50 -2.49 4.27
CA SER A 63 21.31 -1.86 4.86
C SER A 63 20.31 -2.90 5.35
N PHE A 64 20.11 -4.00 4.62
CA PHE A 64 19.27 -5.12 5.04
C PHE A 64 19.80 -5.82 6.28
N GLU A 65 21.09 -6.18 6.29
CA GLU A 65 21.73 -6.83 7.44
C GLU A 65 21.62 -5.98 8.72
N SER A 66 21.74 -4.65 8.58
CA SER A 66 21.63 -3.73 9.71
C SER A 66 20.25 -3.69 10.35
N THR A 67 19.19 -4.12 9.64
CA THR A 67 17.82 -4.20 10.18
C THR A 67 17.62 -5.39 11.13
N GLY A 68 18.45 -6.40 11.07
CA GLY A 68 18.29 -7.66 11.78
C GLY A 68 17.16 -8.55 11.26
N VAL A 69 16.54 -8.21 10.14
CA VAL A 69 15.45 -9.02 9.54
C VAL A 69 15.96 -10.33 8.97
N SER A 70 17.23 -10.40 8.56
CA SER A 70 17.85 -11.59 7.98
C SER A 70 17.75 -12.84 8.86
N VAL A 71 17.70 -12.67 10.16
CA VAL A 71 17.57 -13.80 11.12
C VAL A 71 16.14 -14.25 11.37
N LEU A 72 15.14 -13.54 10.84
CA LEU A 72 13.73 -13.83 11.09
C LEU A 72 13.21 -15.04 10.32
N GLY A 73 13.88 -15.46 9.25
CA GLY A 73 13.35 -16.41 8.27
C GLY A 73 12.33 -15.79 7.32
N PRO A 74 11.51 -16.57 6.60
CA PRO A 74 10.55 -16.04 5.63
C PRO A 74 9.53 -15.12 6.30
N TYR A 75 9.23 -13.98 5.64
CA TYR A 75 8.31 -12.97 6.19
C TYR A 75 7.54 -12.25 5.09
N VAL A 76 6.44 -11.65 5.48
CA VAL A 76 5.76 -10.62 4.71
C VAL A 76 6.01 -9.24 5.32
N ALA A 77 6.03 -8.20 4.49
CA ALA A 77 6.16 -6.82 4.95
C ALA A 77 4.83 -6.08 4.88
N THR A 78 4.52 -5.25 5.87
CA THR A 78 3.42 -4.30 5.84
C THR A 78 3.94 -2.91 6.19
N ILE A 79 3.36 -1.87 5.59
CA ILE A 79 3.81 -0.48 5.77
C ILE A 79 2.73 0.34 6.45
N GLY A 80 3.10 1.02 7.52
CA GLY A 80 2.23 1.95 8.24
C GLY A 80 2.30 1.82 9.75
N ARG A 81 1.51 2.65 10.43
CA ARG A 81 1.40 2.61 11.90
C ARG A 81 0.66 1.36 12.35
N ILE A 82 1.07 0.81 13.47
CA ILE A 82 0.35 -0.28 14.13
C ILE A 82 -1.04 0.22 14.52
N SER A 83 -2.07 -0.36 13.93
CA SER A 83 -3.45 -0.06 14.31
C SER A 83 -4.42 -1.09 13.76
N ARG A 84 -5.60 -1.20 14.38
CA ARG A 84 -6.72 -1.98 13.84
C ARG A 84 -7.18 -1.42 12.48
N PHE A 85 -7.14 -0.08 12.32
CA PHE A 85 -7.54 0.58 11.08
C PHE A 85 -6.62 0.24 9.91
N LYS A 86 -5.31 0.06 10.17
CA LYS A 86 -4.34 -0.40 9.16
C LYS A 86 -4.35 -1.92 8.96
N GLY A 87 -5.16 -2.65 9.74
CA GLY A 87 -5.31 -4.09 9.61
C GLY A 87 -4.12 -4.90 10.10
N THR A 88 -3.23 -4.32 10.92
CA THR A 88 -2.00 -4.98 11.36
C THR A 88 -2.27 -6.27 12.15
N TYR A 89 -3.30 -6.25 13.01
CA TYR A 89 -3.72 -7.44 13.77
C TYR A 89 -4.37 -8.50 12.88
N GLU A 90 -5.13 -8.07 11.86
CA GLU A 90 -5.70 -8.99 10.86
C GLU A 90 -4.60 -9.67 10.05
N THR A 91 -3.53 -8.93 9.69
CA THR A 91 -2.36 -9.50 9.01
C THR A 91 -1.76 -10.63 9.83
N VAL A 92 -1.53 -10.43 11.13
CA VAL A 92 -1.05 -11.51 12.02
C VAL A 92 -1.97 -12.72 11.98
N HIS A 93 -3.28 -12.48 12.03
CA HIS A 93 -4.26 -13.57 12.02
C HIS A 93 -4.22 -14.37 10.71
N HIS A 94 -4.08 -13.72 9.55
CA HIS A 94 -3.93 -14.39 8.25
C HIS A 94 -2.61 -15.16 8.09
N LEU A 95 -1.58 -14.81 8.86
CA LEU A 95 -0.29 -15.51 8.85
C LEU A 95 -0.27 -16.73 9.78
N SER A 96 -1.28 -16.90 10.62
CA SER A 96 -1.34 -18.04 11.55
C SER A 96 -1.28 -19.36 10.78
N GLY A 97 -0.32 -20.21 11.13
CA GLY A 97 -0.11 -21.52 10.49
C GLY A 97 0.55 -21.47 9.11
N SER A 98 1.05 -20.32 8.63
CA SER A 98 1.71 -20.19 7.32
C SER A 98 3.24 -20.35 7.35
N ASN A 99 3.86 -20.50 8.50
CA ASN A 99 5.32 -20.43 8.70
C ASN A 99 5.97 -19.10 8.24
N LEU A 100 5.17 -18.06 8.01
CA LEU A 100 5.64 -16.72 7.67
C LEU A 100 5.59 -15.81 8.88
N ASN A 101 6.58 -14.93 8.98
CA ASN A 101 6.67 -13.91 10.00
C ASN A 101 6.16 -12.56 9.46
N LEU A 102 5.97 -11.59 10.34
CA LEU A 102 5.52 -10.25 9.97
C LEU A 102 6.59 -9.22 10.29
N VAL A 103 6.96 -8.43 9.28
CA VAL A 103 7.74 -7.22 9.45
C VAL A 103 6.83 -6.02 9.23
N VAL A 104 6.68 -5.19 10.26
CA VAL A 104 5.94 -3.92 10.20
C VAL A 104 6.94 -2.79 9.97
N ILE A 105 6.93 -2.20 8.78
CA ILE A 105 7.70 -1.00 8.46
C ILE A 105 6.88 0.22 8.84
N GLY A 106 7.18 0.79 10.00
CA GLY A 106 6.42 1.91 10.56
C GLY A 106 6.56 1.96 12.06
N GLY A 107 5.62 2.58 12.73
CA GLY A 107 5.74 2.79 14.15
C GLY A 107 4.44 2.61 14.91
N GLY A 108 4.61 2.66 16.22
CA GLY A 108 3.56 2.66 17.23
C GLY A 108 4.18 3.09 18.53
N SER A 109 3.40 3.28 19.58
CA SER A 109 3.91 3.41 20.92
C SER A 109 4.56 2.09 21.35
N THR A 110 5.42 2.13 22.36
CA THR A 110 6.00 0.91 22.94
C THR A 110 4.93 -0.10 23.32
N GLU A 111 3.85 0.37 23.91
CA GLU A 111 2.72 -0.48 24.30
C GLU A 111 2.03 -1.14 23.09
N GLU A 112 1.80 -0.39 21.99
CA GLU A 112 1.20 -0.95 20.76
C GLU A 112 2.10 -2.01 20.12
N ILE A 113 3.42 -1.79 20.16
CA ILE A 113 4.41 -2.77 19.67
C ILE A 113 4.37 -4.04 20.51
N GLU A 114 4.44 -3.92 21.83
CA GLU A 114 4.41 -5.05 22.76
C GLU A 114 3.11 -5.85 22.64
N GLN A 115 1.96 -5.15 22.54
CA GLN A 115 0.67 -5.79 22.35
C GLN A 115 0.59 -6.57 21.02
N LEU A 116 1.10 -6.00 19.93
CA LEU A 116 1.14 -6.68 18.64
C LEU A 116 2.07 -7.90 18.65
N GLN A 117 3.25 -7.77 19.25
CA GLN A 117 4.19 -8.89 19.40
C GLN A 117 3.61 -10.03 20.24
N ALA A 118 2.95 -9.69 21.36
CA ALA A 118 2.26 -10.65 22.19
C ALA A 118 1.10 -11.34 21.45
N TYR A 119 0.37 -10.58 20.58
CA TYR A 119 -0.66 -11.14 19.73
C TYR A 119 -0.05 -12.08 18.67
N GLY A 120 1.03 -11.67 18.03
CA GLY A 120 1.79 -12.52 17.09
C GLY A 120 2.21 -13.84 17.72
N LYS A 121 2.85 -13.78 18.89
CA LYS A 121 3.30 -14.98 19.64
C LYS A 121 2.15 -15.96 19.91
N ARG A 122 0.95 -15.46 20.29
CA ARG A 122 -0.23 -16.31 20.52
C ARG A 122 -0.74 -16.99 19.25
N ASN A 123 -0.45 -16.41 18.07
CA ASN A 123 -0.85 -16.91 16.76
C ASN A 123 0.30 -17.67 16.05
N GLY A 124 1.42 -17.91 16.69
CA GLY A 124 2.57 -18.58 16.08
C GLY A 124 3.33 -17.73 15.06
N VAL A 125 3.20 -16.40 15.10
CA VAL A 125 3.81 -15.45 14.17
C VAL A 125 4.80 -14.57 14.93
N VAL A 126 6.07 -14.55 14.51
CA VAL A 126 7.03 -13.58 15.03
C VAL A 126 6.76 -12.24 14.37
N VAL A 127 6.62 -11.18 15.17
CA VAL A 127 6.40 -9.82 14.70
C VAL A 127 7.61 -8.95 15.02
N MET A 128 8.21 -8.40 13.97
CA MET A 128 9.28 -7.41 14.06
C MET A 128 8.76 -6.05 13.60
N THR A 129 9.03 -4.99 14.37
CA THR A 129 8.66 -3.63 14.01
C THR A 129 9.90 -2.80 13.78
N LEU A 130 9.96 -2.14 12.63
CA LEU A 130 11.06 -1.30 12.19
C LEU A 130 10.58 0.13 12.00
N SER A 131 11.23 1.09 12.64
CA SER A 131 10.94 2.52 12.50
C SER A 131 12.20 3.29 12.18
N GLY A 132 12.04 4.45 11.52
CA GLY A 132 13.18 5.33 11.21
C GLY A 132 14.17 4.73 10.22
N LEU A 133 13.74 3.79 9.37
CA LEU A 133 14.58 3.21 8.34
C LEU A 133 14.97 4.28 7.30
N SER A 134 16.18 4.16 6.76
CA SER A 134 16.52 4.84 5.50
C SER A 134 15.65 4.29 4.36
N SER A 135 15.48 5.08 3.28
CA SER A 135 14.78 4.61 2.09
C SER A 135 15.39 3.31 1.54
N GLU A 136 16.70 3.18 1.61
CA GLU A 136 17.44 2.01 1.14
C GLU A 136 17.14 0.76 1.99
N ALA A 137 17.15 0.89 3.32
CA ALA A 137 16.80 -0.19 4.23
C ALA A 137 15.31 -0.60 4.07
N MET A 138 14.41 0.38 3.90
CA MET A 138 13.00 0.10 3.66
C MET A 138 12.80 -0.71 2.36
N ARG A 139 13.40 -0.26 1.25
CA ARG A 139 13.34 -0.99 -0.03
C ARG A 139 13.88 -2.41 0.09
N SER A 140 15.00 -2.54 0.79
CA SER A 140 15.65 -3.83 1.01
C SER A 140 14.75 -4.80 1.77
N VAL A 141 14.10 -4.33 2.85
CA VAL A 141 13.13 -5.13 3.61
C VAL A 141 11.92 -5.51 2.74
N MET A 142 11.39 -4.58 1.95
CA MET A 142 10.29 -4.88 1.04
C MET A 142 10.69 -5.92 -0.02
N ARG A 143 11.83 -5.73 -0.66
CA ARG A 143 12.34 -6.58 -1.75
C ARG A 143 12.56 -8.03 -1.32
N ASN A 144 13.11 -8.22 -0.10
CA ASN A 144 13.41 -9.53 0.44
C ASN A 144 12.19 -10.22 1.09
N SER A 145 11.04 -9.56 1.16
CA SER A 145 9.82 -10.18 1.67
C SER A 145 9.21 -11.15 0.64
N VAL A 146 8.47 -12.13 1.15
CA VAL A 146 7.64 -13.02 0.31
C VAL A 146 6.59 -12.20 -0.44
N ALA A 147 5.96 -11.26 0.26
CA ALA A 147 4.99 -10.33 -0.29
C ALA A 147 4.95 -9.04 0.55
N VAL A 148 4.52 -7.95 -0.06
CA VAL A 148 4.04 -6.78 0.67
C VAL A 148 2.54 -6.91 0.82
N VAL A 149 2.04 -6.81 2.06
CA VAL A 149 0.63 -7.04 2.36
C VAL A 149 -0.02 -5.80 2.97
N GLY A 150 -1.30 -5.59 2.69
CA GLY A 150 -2.05 -4.49 3.26
C GLY A 150 -3.53 -4.77 3.44
N LEU A 151 -4.01 -4.58 4.68
CA LEU A 151 -5.40 -4.76 5.08
C LEU A 151 -6.01 -3.46 5.64
N ALA A 152 -5.53 -2.29 5.21
CA ALA A 152 -6.07 -1.02 5.67
C ALA A 152 -7.54 -0.85 5.26
N HIS A 153 -8.36 -0.35 6.19
CA HIS A 153 -9.74 0.00 5.90
C HIS A 153 -9.80 1.31 5.14
N GLY A 154 -10.50 1.31 4.00
CA GLY A 154 -10.78 2.53 3.24
C GLY A 154 -9.54 3.28 2.74
N GLU A 155 -8.50 2.57 2.37
CA GLU A 155 -7.30 3.18 1.78
C GLU A 155 -7.67 4.02 0.56
N ALA A 156 -7.15 5.24 0.50
CA ALA A 156 -7.58 6.21 -0.49
C ALA A 156 -7.15 5.86 -1.92
N PHE A 157 -5.88 5.48 -2.12
CA PHE A 157 -5.34 5.06 -3.43
C PHE A 157 -4.49 3.80 -3.31
N GLY A 158 -3.58 3.75 -2.34
CA GLY A 158 -2.66 2.64 -2.16
C GLY A 158 -1.35 2.84 -2.93
N LEU A 159 -0.43 3.64 -2.40
CA LEU A 159 0.92 3.78 -2.95
C LEU A 159 1.76 2.53 -2.66
N THR A 160 1.58 1.90 -1.52
CA THR A 160 2.34 0.72 -1.10
C THR A 160 2.34 -0.43 -2.12
N PRO A 161 1.21 -0.83 -2.75
CA PRO A 161 1.27 -1.83 -3.83
C PRO A 161 2.06 -1.35 -5.05
N ILE A 162 2.04 -0.06 -5.39
CA ILE A 162 2.85 0.51 -6.47
C ILE A 162 4.35 0.41 -6.16
N GLU A 163 4.74 0.77 -4.94
CA GLU A 163 6.11 0.65 -4.44
C GLU A 163 6.59 -0.81 -4.47
N ALA A 164 5.75 -1.74 -4.03
CA ALA A 164 6.03 -3.18 -4.09
C ALA A 164 6.22 -3.67 -5.53
N MET A 165 5.34 -3.29 -6.46
CA MET A 165 5.43 -3.62 -7.88
C MET A 165 6.71 -3.07 -8.50
N ALA A 166 7.09 -1.82 -8.21
CA ALA A 166 8.33 -1.21 -8.70
C ALA A 166 9.56 -2.00 -8.25
N LEU A 167 9.57 -2.49 -7.00
CA LEU A 167 10.63 -3.35 -6.46
C LEU A 167 10.57 -4.80 -6.98
N GLY A 168 9.47 -5.20 -7.62
CA GLY A 168 9.23 -6.57 -8.07
C GLY A 168 8.80 -7.53 -6.96
N THR A 169 8.29 -7.00 -5.89
CA THR A 169 7.75 -7.76 -4.76
C THR A 169 6.25 -7.97 -4.94
N PRO A 170 5.72 -9.18 -4.77
CA PRO A 170 4.29 -9.46 -4.90
C PRO A 170 3.44 -8.60 -3.96
N PRO A 171 2.46 -7.82 -4.48
CA PRO A 171 1.47 -7.15 -3.65
C PRO A 171 0.28 -8.08 -3.38
N ILE A 172 -0.10 -8.26 -2.10
CA ILE A 172 -1.29 -8.99 -1.67
C ILE A 172 -2.10 -8.08 -0.75
N PHE A 173 -3.25 -7.61 -1.25
CA PHE A 173 -4.00 -6.57 -0.56
C PHE A 173 -5.47 -6.96 -0.39
N VAL A 174 -6.13 -6.35 0.58
CA VAL A 174 -7.57 -6.50 0.74
C VAL A 174 -8.31 -5.87 -0.45
N ASN A 175 -9.35 -6.54 -0.93
CA ASN A 175 -10.19 -6.04 -2.03
C ASN A 175 -11.12 -4.91 -1.57
N GLU A 176 -10.53 -3.78 -1.15
CA GLU A 176 -11.24 -2.59 -0.68
C GLU A 176 -10.55 -1.30 -1.13
N GLY A 177 -11.32 -0.22 -1.13
CA GLY A 177 -10.78 1.12 -1.35
C GLY A 177 -10.04 1.30 -2.66
N GLY A 178 -9.01 2.12 -2.62
CA GLY A 178 -8.15 2.46 -3.76
C GLY A 178 -7.21 1.34 -4.19
N TYR A 179 -7.04 0.28 -3.39
CA TYR A 179 -6.25 -0.89 -3.81
C TYR A 179 -6.78 -1.53 -5.10
N ARG A 180 -8.09 -1.41 -5.37
CA ARG A 180 -8.74 -1.86 -6.61
C ARG A 180 -8.31 -1.10 -7.86
N GLU A 181 -7.71 0.07 -7.69
CA GLU A 181 -7.19 0.86 -8.81
C GLU A 181 -5.74 0.52 -9.14
N THR A 182 -5.01 -0.04 -8.19
CA THR A 182 -3.59 -0.33 -8.34
C THR A 182 -3.32 -1.81 -8.62
N VAL A 183 -3.98 -2.71 -7.90
CA VAL A 183 -3.83 -4.16 -8.06
C VAL A 183 -4.96 -4.73 -8.92
N VAL A 184 -4.59 -5.56 -9.89
CA VAL A 184 -5.49 -6.39 -10.70
C VAL A 184 -5.33 -7.83 -10.24
N ASP A 185 -6.37 -8.39 -9.60
CA ASP A 185 -6.31 -9.71 -8.98
C ASP A 185 -5.83 -10.80 -9.95
N GLY A 186 -4.86 -11.60 -9.51
CA GLY A 186 -4.27 -12.69 -10.28
C GLY A 186 -3.30 -12.24 -11.39
N THR A 187 -3.25 -10.94 -11.73
CA THR A 187 -2.43 -10.44 -12.83
C THR A 187 -1.12 -9.83 -12.35
N ASN A 188 -1.17 -8.84 -11.46
CA ASN A 188 0.01 -8.16 -10.92
C ASN A 188 0.14 -8.28 -9.40
N GLY A 189 -0.64 -9.16 -8.80
CA GLY A 189 -0.74 -9.43 -7.37
C GLY A 189 -2.08 -10.02 -7.03
N ARG A 190 -2.50 -9.92 -5.77
CA ARG A 190 -3.79 -10.44 -5.33
C ARG A 190 -4.63 -9.38 -4.62
N LEU A 191 -5.93 -9.38 -4.92
CA LEU A 191 -6.96 -8.65 -4.18
C LEU A 191 -7.93 -9.66 -3.55
N ILE A 192 -7.94 -9.72 -2.22
CA ILE A 192 -8.65 -10.77 -1.49
C ILE A 192 -9.72 -10.14 -0.60
N GLN A 193 -10.89 -10.77 -0.53
CA GLN A 193 -11.95 -10.32 0.37
C GLN A 193 -11.49 -10.41 1.82
N ARG A 194 -11.87 -9.40 2.60
CA ARG A 194 -11.57 -9.40 4.04
C ARG A 194 -12.24 -10.61 4.71
N GLY A 195 -11.47 -11.35 5.48
CA GLY A 195 -11.93 -12.56 6.17
C GLY A 195 -11.92 -13.85 5.32
N ASP A 196 -11.53 -13.80 4.05
CA ASP A 196 -11.33 -14.99 3.25
C ASP A 196 -9.94 -15.61 3.50
N PHE A 197 -9.84 -16.36 4.59
CA PHE A 197 -8.57 -16.97 5.04
C PHE A 197 -7.99 -17.95 4.03
N ALA A 198 -8.82 -18.72 3.33
CA ALA A 198 -8.38 -19.68 2.34
C ALA A 198 -7.67 -19.01 1.16
N SER A 199 -8.27 -17.94 0.63
CA SER A 199 -7.67 -17.16 -0.45
C SER A 199 -6.41 -16.41 -0.01
N TRP A 200 -6.35 -15.91 1.22
CA TRP A 200 -5.13 -15.31 1.76
C TRP A 200 -3.98 -16.32 1.83
N LYS A 201 -4.25 -17.53 2.35
CA LYS A 201 -3.25 -18.59 2.41
C LYS A 201 -2.76 -18.97 1.01
N ALA A 202 -3.67 -19.22 0.08
CA ALA A 202 -3.32 -19.54 -1.31
C ALA A 202 -2.48 -18.44 -1.99
N ALA A 203 -2.82 -17.17 -1.75
CA ALA A 203 -2.05 -16.04 -2.28
C ALA A 203 -0.61 -15.97 -1.73
N LEU A 204 -0.43 -16.24 -0.44
CA LEU A 204 0.89 -16.30 0.19
C LEU A 204 1.72 -17.49 -0.34
N GLU A 205 1.10 -18.62 -0.66
CA GLU A 205 1.75 -19.76 -1.31
C GLU A 205 2.17 -19.39 -2.74
N GLN A 206 1.27 -18.82 -3.54
CA GLN A 206 1.54 -18.33 -4.90
C GLN A 206 2.68 -17.30 -4.93
N ALA A 207 2.75 -16.41 -3.95
CA ALA A 207 3.82 -15.41 -3.86
C ALA A 207 5.20 -16.00 -3.58
N GLN A 208 5.32 -17.28 -3.23
CA GLN A 208 6.58 -17.99 -3.04
C GLN A 208 7.03 -18.71 -4.33
N GLU A 209 6.15 -18.89 -5.30
CA GLU A 209 6.45 -19.54 -6.58
C GLU A 209 7.23 -18.58 -7.49
N GLN A 210 8.40 -19.01 -7.95
CA GLN A 210 9.30 -18.17 -8.74
C GLN A 210 8.65 -17.65 -10.03
N GLU A 211 7.91 -18.48 -10.74
CA GLU A 211 7.24 -18.11 -11.98
C GLU A 211 6.14 -17.09 -11.74
N THR A 212 5.29 -17.33 -10.74
CA THR A 212 4.22 -16.40 -10.34
C THR A 212 4.79 -15.03 -9.95
N ARG A 213 5.86 -15.02 -9.15
CA ARG A 213 6.55 -13.76 -8.78
C ARG A 213 7.06 -13.00 -10.00
N ALA A 214 7.69 -13.69 -10.94
CA ALA A 214 8.22 -13.09 -12.16
C ALA A 214 7.11 -12.49 -13.02
N ASN A 215 6.01 -13.22 -13.20
CA ASN A 215 4.85 -12.77 -13.97
C ASN A 215 4.18 -11.56 -13.32
N TRP A 216 3.91 -11.60 -12.01
CA TRP A 216 3.32 -10.46 -11.29
C TRP A 216 4.23 -9.24 -11.31
N ALA A 217 5.53 -9.44 -11.20
CA ALA A 217 6.50 -8.35 -11.26
C ALA A 217 6.54 -7.66 -12.63
N ALA A 218 6.45 -8.42 -13.73
CA ALA A 218 6.39 -7.85 -15.08
C ALA A 218 5.06 -7.10 -15.30
N ALA A 219 3.94 -7.73 -14.93
CA ALA A 219 2.62 -7.12 -15.04
C ALA A 219 2.46 -5.90 -14.12
N GLY A 220 3.13 -5.88 -12.96
CA GLY A 220 3.16 -4.73 -12.07
C GLY A 220 3.79 -3.49 -12.70
N LEU A 221 4.93 -3.64 -13.39
CA LEU A 221 5.56 -2.52 -14.12
C LEU A 221 4.66 -2.01 -15.23
N ALA A 222 4.05 -2.90 -16.01
CA ALA A 222 3.09 -2.52 -17.06
C ALA A 222 1.90 -1.75 -16.47
N ARG A 223 1.42 -2.15 -15.29
CA ARG A 223 0.34 -1.44 -14.59
C ARG A 223 0.73 -0.04 -14.14
N ILE A 224 1.94 0.15 -13.64
CA ILE A 224 2.45 1.48 -13.25
C ILE A 224 2.49 2.42 -14.46
N GLU A 225 2.96 1.92 -15.61
CA GLU A 225 2.98 2.67 -16.87
C GLU A 225 1.56 3.02 -17.35
N GLU A 226 0.64 2.05 -17.33
CA GLU A 226 -0.77 2.24 -17.70
C GLU A 226 -1.43 3.34 -16.84
N LEU A 227 -1.22 3.32 -15.54
CA LEU A 227 -1.74 4.32 -14.62
C LEU A 227 -1.09 5.69 -14.82
N GLY A 228 0.09 5.74 -15.43
CA GLY A 228 0.82 6.98 -15.71
C GLY A 228 1.13 7.76 -14.45
N LEU A 229 1.76 7.11 -13.47
CA LEU A 229 2.01 7.67 -12.15
C LEU A 229 3.34 8.44 -12.05
N THR A 230 4.02 8.71 -13.17
CA THR A 230 5.27 9.48 -13.12
C THR A 230 5.01 10.95 -12.80
N PRO A 231 5.98 11.68 -12.21
CA PRO A 231 5.87 13.11 -11.92
C PRO A 231 5.51 13.94 -13.15
N GLU A 232 6.08 13.63 -14.34
CA GLU A 232 5.83 14.36 -15.58
C GLU A 232 4.37 14.18 -16.04
N ARG A 233 3.86 12.94 -16.00
CA ARG A 233 2.48 12.64 -16.34
C ARG A 233 1.49 13.28 -15.37
N HIS A 234 1.83 13.28 -14.08
CA HIS A 234 1.02 13.96 -13.06
C HIS A 234 0.97 15.46 -13.31
N ALA A 235 2.13 16.10 -13.56
CA ALA A 235 2.20 17.52 -13.87
C ALA A 235 1.39 17.86 -15.13
N GLN A 236 1.50 17.05 -16.20
CA GLN A 236 0.71 17.27 -17.42
C GLN A 236 -0.80 17.19 -17.16
N ARG A 237 -1.26 16.16 -16.41
CA ARG A 237 -2.68 16.01 -16.02
C ARG A 237 -3.16 17.17 -15.16
N LEU A 238 -2.31 17.69 -14.27
CA LEU A 238 -2.62 18.86 -13.46
C LEU A 238 -2.81 20.11 -14.33
N VAL A 239 -1.90 20.37 -15.27
CA VAL A 239 -1.99 21.47 -16.23
C VAL A 239 -3.28 21.37 -17.05
N ASP A 240 -3.59 20.18 -17.59
CA ASP A 240 -4.79 19.97 -18.40
C ASP A 240 -6.07 20.22 -17.59
N LYS A 241 -6.07 19.86 -16.30
CA LYS A 241 -7.20 20.15 -15.39
C LYS A 241 -7.34 21.64 -15.07
N LEU A 242 -6.24 22.38 -14.99
CA LEU A 242 -6.26 23.81 -14.67
C LEU A 242 -6.57 24.69 -15.88
N ARG A 243 -6.39 24.17 -17.11
CA ARG A 243 -6.61 24.93 -18.37
C ARG A 243 -7.97 25.65 -18.45
N PRO A 244 -9.11 25.07 -17.99
CA PRO A 244 -10.39 25.78 -17.99
C PRO A 244 -10.46 27.01 -17.08
N LEU A 245 -9.50 27.18 -16.16
CA LEU A 245 -9.43 28.33 -15.24
C LEU A 245 -8.50 29.45 -15.76
N LEU A 246 -7.75 29.21 -16.83
CA LEU A 246 -6.84 30.15 -17.48
C LEU A 246 -7.54 30.87 -18.62
#